data_cea308e76d251024868124e56a81418d
#
_entry.id   cea308e76d251024868124e56a81418d
#
_cell.length_a   1.000
_cell.length_b   1.000
_cell.length_c   1.000
_cell.angle_alpha   90.00
_cell.angle_beta   90.00
_cell.angle_gamma   90.00
#
_symmetry.space_group_name_H-M   'P 1'
#
loop_
_entity.id
_entity.type
_entity.pdbx_description
1 polymer ?
#
loop_
_entity_poly.entity_id
_entity_poly.type
_entity_poly.pdbx_seq_one_letter_code
_entity_poly.pdbx_strand_id
1 'polypeptide(L)'
;MENSFTLYKGCWLRKCPPHSSRYLKTHECDKLLNRGGYLLRNVYDWDCEHETSFWFVIKDSFGGMEELSSKMRNQVKKSLKTYDVCRVSANEMLRVGFPIFQVAVENYKVKATRITMDAFETRIQQSEKAGNVDFWCVYTKETHKAVALAINTL
;
A
#
# COMPACT_ATOMS: atom_id res chain seq x y z
N MET A 1 -7.64 -3.75 21.54
CA MET A 1 -6.57 -2.74 21.43
C MET A 1 -5.32 -3.27 20.71
N GLU A 2 -4.91 -4.52 20.98
CA GLU A 2 -3.66 -5.08 20.45
C GLU A 2 -3.58 -5.22 18.91
N ASN A 3 -4.70 -5.49 18.25
CA ASN A 3 -4.74 -5.67 16.79
C ASN A 3 -4.73 -4.36 15.97
N SER A 4 -4.78 -3.20 16.64
CA SER A 4 -4.85 -1.90 15.95
C SER A 4 -3.49 -1.25 15.68
N PHE A 5 -2.40 -1.87 16.09
CA PHE A 5 -1.04 -1.39 15.86
C PHE A 5 -0.15 -2.46 15.23
N THR A 6 0.83 -2.03 14.44
CA THR A 6 1.89 -2.88 13.89
C THR A 6 3.25 -2.28 14.20
N LEU A 7 4.21 -3.13 14.53
CA LEU A 7 5.59 -2.72 14.70
C LEU A 7 6.31 -2.79 13.35
N TYR A 8 6.78 -1.65 12.86
CA TYR A 8 7.55 -1.56 11.63
C TYR A 8 8.84 -0.80 11.86
N LYS A 9 9.97 -1.45 11.66
CA LYS A 9 11.32 -0.87 11.85
C LYS A 9 11.48 -0.13 13.20
N GLY A 10 10.98 -0.72 14.27
CA GLY A 10 11.06 -0.14 15.62
C GLY A 10 10.03 0.97 15.91
N CYS A 11 9.17 1.29 14.97
CA CYS A 11 8.08 2.24 15.16
C CYS A 11 6.72 1.52 15.21
N TRP A 12 5.93 1.78 16.25
CA TRP A 12 4.54 1.38 16.32
C TRP A 12 3.69 2.30 15.44
N LEU A 13 3.03 1.71 14.44
CA LEU A 13 2.13 2.40 13.52
C LEU A 13 0.70 1.92 13.72
N ARG A 14 -0.24 2.83 13.70
CA ARG A 14 -1.65 2.49 13.79
C ARG A 14 -2.17 1.94 12.46
N LYS A 15 -3.03 0.92 12.53
CA LYS A 15 -3.62 0.22 11.38
C LYS A 15 -4.98 0.77 10.95
N CYS A 16 -5.37 1.93 11.38
CA CYS A 16 -6.63 2.53 10.96
C CYS A 16 -6.39 3.78 10.12
N PRO A 17 -7.38 4.20 9.33
CA PRO A 17 -7.33 5.48 8.64
C PRO A 17 -7.11 6.63 9.63
N PRO A 18 -6.38 7.68 9.25
CA PRO A 18 -6.05 8.79 10.15
C PRO A 18 -7.27 9.42 10.82
N HIS A 19 -8.35 9.61 10.07
CA HIS A 19 -9.60 10.22 10.55
C HIS A 19 -10.36 9.37 11.58
N SER A 20 -10.08 8.09 11.68
CA SER A 20 -10.70 7.20 12.66
C SER A 20 -9.84 7.01 13.91
N SER A 21 -8.73 7.72 14.00
CA SER A 21 -7.82 7.54 15.12
C SER A 21 -8.23 8.43 16.31
N ARG A 22 -7.84 8.00 17.50
CA ARG A 22 -8.13 8.70 18.76
C ARG A 22 -6.84 9.02 19.49
N TYR A 23 -6.93 9.97 20.39
CA TYR A 23 -5.86 10.23 21.35
C TYR A 23 -5.54 8.96 22.17
N LEU A 24 -4.26 8.71 22.39
CA LEU A 24 -3.76 7.65 23.26
C LEU A 24 -3.37 8.24 24.60
N LYS A 25 -3.80 7.62 25.68
CA LYS A 25 -3.36 7.96 27.03
C LYS A 25 -1.91 7.49 27.23
N THR A 26 -1.16 8.17 28.09
CA THR A 26 0.25 7.86 28.37
C THR A 26 0.47 6.37 28.67
N HIS A 27 -0.34 5.77 29.55
CA HIS A 27 -0.19 4.36 29.89
C HIS A 27 -0.42 3.39 28.71
N GLU A 28 -1.20 3.79 27.69
CA GLU A 28 -1.40 3.01 26.47
C GLU A 28 -0.15 3.09 25.58
N CYS A 29 0.49 4.26 25.54
CA CYS A 29 1.75 4.46 24.83
C CYS A 29 2.87 3.64 25.48
N ASP A 30 2.99 3.71 26.80
CA ASP A 30 3.98 2.95 27.57
C ASP A 30 3.81 1.45 27.38
N LYS A 31 2.57 0.96 27.41
CA LYS A 31 2.25 -0.45 27.16
C LYS A 31 2.71 -0.93 25.79
N LEU A 32 2.60 -0.10 24.74
CA LEU A 32 3.07 -0.43 23.40
C LEU A 32 4.60 -0.40 23.33
N LEU A 33 5.24 0.65 23.86
CA LEU A 33 6.70 0.81 23.83
C LEU A 33 7.41 -0.28 24.63
N ASN A 34 6.85 -0.70 25.78
CA ASN A 34 7.39 -1.79 26.59
C ASN A 34 7.35 -3.17 25.91
N ARG A 35 6.57 -3.31 24.82
CA ARG A 35 6.55 -4.53 23.99
C ARG A 35 7.60 -4.54 22.89
N GLY A 36 8.44 -3.54 22.85
CA GLY A 36 9.48 -3.33 21.83
C GLY A 36 9.21 -2.08 20.98
N GLY A 37 10.22 -1.71 20.22
CA GLY A 37 10.21 -0.45 19.49
C GLY A 37 10.68 0.73 20.34
N TYR A 38 10.99 1.82 19.68
CA TYR A 38 11.51 3.03 20.31
C TYR A 38 10.71 4.28 19.94
N LEU A 39 9.71 4.12 19.04
CA LEU A 39 8.87 5.20 18.58
C LEU A 39 7.42 4.71 18.44
N LEU A 40 6.48 5.59 18.73
CA LEU A 40 5.05 5.40 18.50
C LEU A 40 4.54 6.58 17.67
N ARG A 41 3.96 6.28 16.52
CA ARG A 41 3.28 7.27 15.68
C ARG A 41 1.77 7.08 15.80
N ASN A 42 1.08 8.09 16.30
CA ASN A 42 -0.37 8.17 16.35
C ASN A 42 -0.85 9.50 15.75
N VAL A 43 -1.96 9.49 15.08
CA VAL A 43 -2.66 10.68 14.59
C VAL A 43 -3.93 10.80 15.44
N TYR A 44 -4.28 11.99 15.87
CA TYR A 44 -5.47 12.27 16.68
C TYR A 44 -5.94 13.70 16.39
N ASP A 45 -7.12 14.06 16.88
CA ASP A 45 -7.76 15.36 16.64
C ASP A 45 -7.79 15.70 15.14
N TRP A 46 -8.36 14.79 14.36
CA TRP A 46 -8.45 14.94 12.91
C TRP A 46 -9.11 16.26 12.48
N ASP A 47 -10.13 16.67 13.22
CA ASP A 47 -10.92 17.87 12.97
C ASP A 47 -10.43 19.07 13.80
N CYS A 48 -9.17 19.08 14.23
CA CYS A 48 -8.66 20.21 15.02
C CYS A 48 -8.73 21.50 14.21
N GLU A 49 -9.12 22.59 14.86
CA GLU A 49 -9.24 23.92 14.26
C GLU A 49 -7.87 24.60 14.02
N HIS A 50 -6.79 23.97 14.47
CA HIS A 50 -5.45 24.51 14.37
C HIS A 50 -4.73 23.97 13.14
N GLU A 51 -3.99 24.85 12.47
CA GLU A 51 -3.08 24.46 11.40
C GLU A 51 -1.99 23.52 11.92
N THR A 52 -1.78 22.41 11.22
CA THR A 52 -0.78 21.39 11.56
C THR A 52 0.32 21.30 10.51
N SER A 53 1.43 20.61 10.87
CA SER A 53 2.59 20.46 9.98
C SER A 53 2.33 19.55 8.78
N PHE A 54 1.24 18.80 8.75
CA PHE A 54 0.88 17.94 7.63
C PHE A 54 -0.61 17.83 7.41
N TRP A 55 -0.90 17.43 6.18
CA TRP A 55 -2.23 17.30 5.63
C TRP A 55 -2.45 15.87 5.20
N PHE A 56 -3.65 15.38 5.45
CA PHE A 56 -4.15 14.17 4.81
C PHE A 56 -5.23 14.57 3.81
N VAL A 57 -5.15 14.04 2.61
CA VAL A 57 -6.18 14.23 1.59
C VAL A 57 -6.95 12.93 1.48
N ILE A 58 -8.26 12.99 1.72
CA ILE A 58 -9.18 11.88 1.46
C ILE A 58 -9.87 12.18 0.14
N LYS A 59 -9.78 11.25 -0.79
CA LYS A 59 -10.55 11.26 -2.02
C LYS A 59 -11.51 10.08 -1.99
N ASP A 60 -12.77 10.37 -1.81
CA ASP A 60 -13.87 9.42 -1.67
C ASP A 60 -14.66 9.19 -2.96
N SER A 61 -14.34 9.94 -3.99
CA SER A 61 -14.99 9.85 -5.30
C SER A 61 -13.99 10.05 -6.44
N PHE A 62 -14.28 9.49 -7.60
CA PHE A 62 -13.49 9.70 -8.80
C PHE A 62 -14.42 10.01 -10.00
N GLY A 63 -14.37 11.24 -10.48
CA GLY A 63 -15.16 11.72 -11.64
C GLY A 63 -14.60 11.31 -12.99
N GLY A 64 -13.60 10.43 -13.02
CA GLY A 64 -13.02 9.90 -14.24
C GLY A 64 -11.82 10.70 -14.77
N MET A 65 -11.54 10.52 -16.05
CA MET A 65 -10.36 11.11 -16.71
C MET A 65 -10.37 12.66 -16.68
N GLU A 66 -11.55 13.26 -16.55
CA GLU A 66 -11.72 14.73 -16.57
C GLU A 66 -11.07 15.41 -15.36
N GLU A 67 -10.94 14.70 -14.23
CA GLU A 67 -10.27 15.21 -13.04
C GLU A 67 -8.74 15.26 -13.19
N LEU A 68 -8.20 14.55 -14.15
CA LEU A 68 -6.76 14.52 -14.38
C LEU A 68 -6.30 15.75 -15.14
N SER A 69 -5.11 16.26 -14.86
CA SER A 69 -4.48 17.27 -15.68
C SER A 69 -4.30 16.77 -17.11
N SER A 70 -4.25 17.69 -18.09
CA SER A 70 -4.06 17.34 -19.50
C SER A 70 -2.82 16.46 -19.73
N LYS A 71 -1.73 16.74 -19.02
CA LYS A 71 -0.50 15.93 -19.06
C LYS A 71 -0.76 14.50 -18.60
N MET A 72 -1.43 14.33 -17.45
CA MET A 72 -1.75 12.99 -16.92
C MET A 72 -2.70 12.22 -17.82
N ARG A 73 -3.76 12.86 -18.33
CA ARG A 73 -4.68 12.24 -19.30
C ARG A 73 -3.93 11.71 -20.53
N ASN A 74 -3.01 12.51 -21.08
CA ASN A 74 -2.23 12.09 -22.24
C ASN A 74 -1.30 10.91 -21.92
N GLN A 75 -0.68 10.90 -20.73
CA GLN A 75 0.15 9.77 -20.29
C GLN A 75 -0.67 8.49 -20.13
N VAL A 76 -1.83 8.56 -19.47
CA VAL A 76 -2.74 7.41 -19.32
C VAL A 76 -3.20 6.90 -20.68
N LYS A 77 -3.68 7.80 -21.59
CA LYS A 77 -4.10 7.42 -22.94
C LYS A 77 -2.96 6.76 -23.72
N LYS A 78 -1.73 7.26 -23.60
CA LYS A 78 -0.56 6.66 -24.25
C LYS A 78 -0.26 5.27 -23.67
N SER A 79 -0.28 5.13 -22.35
CA SER A 79 -0.03 3.84 -21.70
C SER A 79 -1.08 2.79 -22.07
N LEU A 80 -2.36 3.15 -22.11
CA LEU A 80 -3.45 2.25 -22.51
C LEU A 80 -3.38 1.77 -23.97
N LYS A 81 -2.57 2.40 -24.83
CA LYS A 81 -2.31 1.88 -26.19
C LYS A 81 -1.37 0.68 -26.17
N THR A 82 -0.46 0.63 -25.20
CA THR A 82 0.62 -0.37 -25.13
C THR A 82 0.34 -1.45 -24.08
N TYR A 83 -0.42 -1.11 -23.04
CA TYR A 83 -0.62 -1.97 -21.87
C TYR A 83 -2.09 -2.18 -21.57
N ASP A 84 -2.40 -3.36 -21.07
CA ASP A 84 -3.66 -3.69 -20.40
C ASP A 84 -3.44 -3.74 -18.90
N VAL A 85 -4.38 -3.15 -18.14
CA VAL A 85 -4.38 -3.16 -16.68
C VAL A 85 -5.55 -4.02 -16.24
N CYS A 86 -5.27 -5.12 -15.58
CA CYS A 86 -6.28 -6.11 -15.21
C CYS A 86 -6.24 -6.41 -13.71
N ARG A 87 -7.43 -6.51 -13.10
CA ARG A 87 -7.57 -7.14 -11.81
C ARG A 87 -7.37 -8.65 -11.97
N VAL A 88 -6.56 -9.25 -11.12
CA VAL A 88 -6.18 -10.66 -11.23
C VAL A 88 -6.46 -11.41 -9.93
N SER A 89 -6.52 -12.73 -10.00
CA SER A 89 -6.63 -13.58 -8.82
C SER A 89 -5.29 -13.65 -8.06
N ALA A 90 -5.34 -14.09 -6.81
CA ALA A 90 -4.14 -14.38 -6.02
C ALA A 90 -3.25 -15.42 -6.72
N ASN A 91 -3.83 -16.45 -7.33
CA ASN A 91 -3.09 -17.47 -8.07
C ASN A 91 -2.33 -16.88 -9.27
N GLU A 92 -2.94 -15.97 -10.01
CA GLU A 92 -2.27 -15.28 -11.11
C GLU A 92 -1.17 -14.34 -10.57
N MET A 93 -1.42 -13.64 -9.48
CA MET A 93 -0.41 -12.82 -8.80
C MET A 93 0.80 -13.65 -8.35
N LEU A 94 0.59 -14.85 -7.82
CA LEU A 94 1.68 -15.77 -7.46
C LEU A 94 2.47 -16.21 -8.69
N ARG A 95 1.78 -16.51 -9.78
CA ARG A 95 2.41 -16.99 -11.02
C ARG A 95 3.33 -15.96 -11.68
N VAL A 96 2.93 -14.68 -11.73
CA VAL A 96 3.63 -13.65 -12.49
C VAL A 96 4.31 -12.59 -11.63
N GLY A 97 3.93 -12.44 -10.37
CA GLY A 97 4.30 -11.28 -9.56
C GLY A 97 5.71 -11.33 -9.02
N PHE A 98 6.19 -12.48 -8.58
CA PHE A 98 7.49 -12.58 -7.92
C PHE A 98 8.67 -12.13 -8.78
N PRO A 99 8.79 -12.53 -10.06
CA PRO A 99 9.85 -12.03 -10.94
C PRO A 99 9.81 -10.51 -11.12
N ILE A 100 8.61 -9.94 -11.25
CA ILE A 100 8.45 -8.47 -11.37
C ILE A 100 8.91 -7.79 -10.08
N PHE A 101 8.52 -8.35 -8.93
CA PHE A 101 8.93 -7.83 -7.62
C PHE A 101 10.45 -7.88 -7.46
N GLN A 102 11.11 -8.97 -7.85
CA GLN A 102 12.58 -9.10 -7.78
C GLN A 102 13.27 -8.01 -8.62
N VAL A 103 12.88 -7.85 -9.87
CA VAL A 103 13.43 -6.82 -10.76
C VAL A 103 13.22 -5.41 -10.18
N ALA A 104 12.05 -5.15 -9.59
CA ALA A 104 11.78 -3.86 -8.94
C ALA A 104 12.74 -3.62 -7.76
N VAL A 105 12.94 -4.63 -6.89
CA VAL A 105 13.83 -4.53 -5.73
C VAL A 105 15.29 -4.34 -6.16
N GLU A 106 15.74 -5.01 -7.22
CA GLU A 106 17.10 -4.87 -7.76
C GLU A 106 17.39 -3.47 -8.31
N ASN A 107 16.36 -2.83 -8.87
CA ASN A 107 16.46 -1.46 -9.40
C ASN A 107 16.32 -0.36 -8.33
N TYR A 108 15.99 -0.69 -7.10
CA TYR A 108 15.93 0.28 -6.02
C TYR A 108 17.31 0.78 -5.65
N LYS A 109 17.51 2.11 -5.65
CA LYS A 109 18.78 2.75 -5.25
C LYS A 109 19.12 2.56 -3.76
N VAL A 110 18.12 2.29 -2.93
CA VAL A 110 18.29 2.01 -1.51
C VAL A 110 18.20 0.50 -1.31
N LYS A 111 19.08 -0.08 -0.46
CA LYS A 111 19.04 -1.51 -0.12
C LYS A 111 17.64 -1.87 0.41
N ALA A 112 16.78 -2.36 -0.47
CA ALA A 112 15.51 -2.94 -0.09
C ALA A 112 15.74 -4.37 0.44
N THR A 113 15.01 -4.76 1.45
CA THR A 113 15.07 -6.13 1.95
C THR A 113 14.53 -7.06 0.86
N ARG A 114 15.40 -7.96 0.36
CA ARG A 114 14.97 -9.02 -0.54
C ARG A 114 14.04 -9.94 0.23
N ILE A 115 12.90 -10.24 -0.35
CA ILE A 115 12.01 -11.27 0.16
C ILE A 115 12.21 -12.56 -0.63
N THR A 116 12.02 -13.70 0.04
CA THR A 116 12.02 -15.01 -0.61
C THR A 116 10.70 -15.25 -1.33
N MET A 117 10.66 -16.23 -2.22
CA MET A 117 9.43 -16.69 -2.86
C MET A 117 8.38 -17.08 -1.81
N ASP A 118 8.77 -17.85 -0.80
CA ASP A 118 7.87 -18.30 0.28
C ASP A 118 7.27 -17.12 1.06
N ALA A 119 8.08 -16.08 1.32
CA ALA A 119 7.58 -14.88 1.98
C ALA A 119 6.62 -14.08 1.09
N PHE A 120 6.86 -14.06 -0.23
CA PHE A 120 5.95 -13.46 -1.20
C PHE A 120 4.63 -14.22 -1.26
N GLU A 121 4.68 -15.55 -1.38
CA GLU A 121 3.50 -16.44 -1.37
C GLU A 121 2.69 -16.26 -0.10
N THR A 122 3.34 -16.33 1.06
CA THR A 122 2.68 -16.11 2.36
C THR A 122 1.94 -14.78 2.39
N ARG A 123 2.57 -13.71 1.89
CA ARG A 123 1.95 -12.38 1.84
C ARG A 123 0.71 -12.35 0.96
N ILE A 124 0.77 -12.95 -0.24
CA ILE A 124 -0.38 -12.99 -1.16
C ILE A 124 -1.53 -13.79 -0.55
N GLN A 125 -1.26 -14.96 0.00
CA GLN A 125 -2.26 -15.83 0.64
C GLN A 125 -2.92 -15.15 1.85
N GLN A 126 -2.14 -14.47 2.68
CA GLN A 126 -2.67 -13.70 3.82
C GLN A 126 -3.56 -12.54 3.35
N SER A 127 -3.16 -11.85 2.28
CA SER A 127 -3.93 -10.77 1.69
C SER A 127 -5.25 -11.27 1.10
N GLU A 128 -5.23 -12.41 0.40
CA GLU A 128 -6.44 -13.05 -0.13
C GLU A 128 -7.39 -13.45 1.00
N LYS A 129 -6.87 -14.10 2.04
CA LYS A 129 -7.65 -14.52 3.21
C LYS A 129 -8.27 -13.34 3.97
N ALA A 130 -7.62 -12.18 3.98
CA ALA A 130 -8.14 -10.97 4.60
C ALA A 130 -9.38 -10.42 3.87
N GLY A 131 -9.54 -10.71 2.57
CA GLY A 131 -10.73 -10.41 1.78
C GLY A 131 -10.93 -8.93 1.41
N ASN A 132 -10.00 -8.06 1.81
CA ASN A 132 -10.06 -6.61 1.56
C ASN A 132 -8.89 -6.13 0.68
N VAL A 133 -8.48 -6.95 -0.28
CA VAL A 133 -7.33 -6.66 -1.14
C VAL A 133 -7.67 -6.92 -2.59
N ASP A 134 -7.29 -6.00 -3.45
CA ASP A 134 -7.30 -6.15 -4.89
C ASP A 134 -5.89 -6.35 -5.42
N PHE A 135 -5.72 -7.36 -6.25
CA PHE A 135 -4.49 -7.62 -7.00
C PHE A 135 -4.64 -7.10 -8.43
N TRP A 136 -3.66 -6.33 -8.87
CA TRP A 136 -3.64 -5.75 -10.21
C TRP A 136 -2.33 -6.09 -10.90
N CYS A 137 -2.43 -6.45 -12.17
CA CYS A 137 -1.27 -6.63 -13.05
C CYS A 137 -1.40 -5.78 -14.31
N VAL A 138 -0.25 -5.38 -14.82
CA VAL A 138 -0.12 -4.68 -16.10
C VAL A 138 0.56 -5.62 -17.07
N TYR A 139 -0.08 -5.83 -18.23
CA TYR A 139 0.42 -6.68 -19.30
C TYR A 139 0.72 -5.86 -20.55
N THR A 140 1.78 -6.21 -21.26
CA THR A 140 1.98 -5.69 -22.62
C THR A 140 0.94 -6.28 -23.57
N LYS A 141 0.33 -5.46 -24.42
CA LYS A 141 -0.67 -5.94 -25.38
C LYS A 141 -0.09 -6.88 -26.44
N GLU A 142 1.13 -6.60 -26.86
CA GLU A 142 1.80 -7.34 -27.92
C GLU A 142 2.18 -8.77 -27.48
N THR A 143 2.77 -8.91 -26.31
CA THR A 143 3.37 -10.19 -25.86
C THR A 143 2.64 -10.83 -24.68
N HIS A 144 1.61 -10.18 -24.15
CA HIS A 144 0.92 -10.58 -22.90
C HIS A 144 1.88 -10.85 -21.72
N LYS A 145 3.03 -10.18 -21.72
CA LYS A 145 3.99 -10.28 -20.63
C LYS A 145 3.58 -9.35 -19.48
N ALA A 146 3.52 -9.87 -18.27
CA ALA A 146 3.32 -9.06 -17.08
C ALA A 146 4.57 -8.21 -16.80
N VAL A 147 4.40 -6.91 -16.59
CA VAL A 147 5.50 -5.92 -16.44
C VAL A 147 5.39 -5.07 -15.19
N ALA A 148 4.23 -5.00 -14.56
CA ALA A 148 4.04 -4.32 -13.29
C ALA A 148 2.93 -4.99 -12.48
N LEU A 149 2.94 -4.76 -11.16
CA LEU A 149 1.91 -5.23 -10.25
C LEU A 149 1.56 -4.17 -9.21
N ALA A 150 0.35 -4.27 -8.66
CA ALA A 150 -0.06 -3.54 -7.47
C ALA A 150 -0.93 -4.42 -6.57
N ILE A 151 -0.81 -4.21 -5.27
CA ILE A 151 -1.61 -4.84 -4.22
C ILE A 151 -2.25 -3.70 -3.45
N ASN A 152 -3.55 -3.54 -3.61
CA ASN A 152 -4.32 -2.45 -3.01
C ASN A 152 -5.18 -2.99 -1.89
N THR A 153 -5.04 -2.43 -0.69
CA THR A 153 -5.95 -2.69 0.43
C THR A 153 -7.15 -1.75 0.31
N LEU A 154 -8.35 -2.32 0.41
CA LEU A 154 -9.63 -1.62 0.36
C LEU A 154 -10.06 -1.14 1.76
#